data_3b2edc8d14da35ab8aa03d6f0233df40
#
_entry.id   3b2edc8d14da35ab8aa03d6f0233df40
#
_cell.length_a   1.000
_cell.length_b   1.000
_cell.length_c   1.000
_cell.angle_alpha   90.00
_cell.angle_beta   90.00
_cell.angle_gamma   90.00
#
_symmetry.space_group_name_H-M   'P 1'
#
loop_
_entity.id
_entity.type
_entity.pdbx_description
1 polymer ?
#
loop_
_entity_poly.entity_id
_entity_poly.type
_entity_poly.pdbx_seq_one_letter_code
_entity_poly.pdbx_strand_id
1 'polypeptide(L)'
;MNEPQKDPTAEGATGKKPMASTLMKLWSSFQAVLWAVVTVIVLTVMIILVIREIHQDTIEVAPIQVPTNLADTGLTPAVVALRLLDQIAAAERVVTSERVVRPNVELVGQKPDFNVPIAGISLRTLADIARNLIGIAPRRVSGEIILNDDKLKLRLRLAGHGQIADIGGFALNQVDELLAAGAPEVWRFVFPKLYAWHLAQTLGVETEVRERLTRMLLLDGLDADAERTVRALIGRSFLRSGRGQEAYAIFAALVANNPNDGGFVYGRGRAQLLLGKLDAAMEDYARARQLDPGAFWIHTGVAQVIRARGDYAKALEEIDRGLTLRPDDPTAMTEKGEILLRVGRTQEALKLVQDALVYDAFSPAAHLLLGRLRLAEYDGSGALNAMTEATRRAPTSMDAHMGRAEAFLFIGRTTEAEASLNQALSIGLVPPRLEGQVARLRRAVREIHSTVN
;
A
#
# COMPACT_ATOMS: atom_id res chain seq x y z
N MET A 1 -119.56 28.35 1.94
CA MET A 1 -119.82 26.89 1.93
C MET A 1 -118.54 26.24 1.43
N ASN A 2 -117.98 25.31 2.21
CA ASN A 2 -116.82 24.49 1.97
C ASN A 2 -115.46 25.04 2.27
N GLU A 3 -114.96 24.77 3.42
CA GLU A 3 -113.58 24.74 3.82
C GLU A 3 -112.73 23.72 3.02
N PRO A 4 -111.49 23.99 2.78
CA PRO A 4 -110.55 22.90 2.44
C PRO A 4 -109.75 22.48 3.62
N GLN A 5 -109.61 21.18 3.68
CA GLN A 5 -108.85 20.36 4.65
C GLN A 5 -107.37 20.71 4.73
N LYS A 6 -106.88 20.77 5.95
CA LYS A 6 -105.45 20.75 6.27
C LYS A 6 -104.88 19.35 6.07
N ASP A 7 -103.79 19.26 5.37
CA ASP A 7 -102.93 18.05 5.32
C ASP A 7 -101.73 18.28 6.24
N PRO A 8 -101.44 17.33 7.18
CA PRO A 8 -100.29 17.38 8.04
C PRO A 8 -99.26 16.39 7.49
N THR A 9 -98.10 16.80 7.15
CA THR A 9 -96.86 16.10 7.38
C THR A 9 -95.71 16.74 6.58
N ALA A 10 -94.84 17.39 7.34
CA ALA A 10 -93.50 17.66 6.89
C ALA A 10 -92.56 17.59 8.13
N GLU A 11 -92.30 16.39 8.56
CA GLU A 11 -91.19 16.10 9.55
C GLU A 11 -89.90 16.00 8.82
N GLY A 12 -88.91 16.68 9.39
CA GLY A 12 -87.48 16.81 9.06
C GLY A 12 -86.78 15.66 8.48
N ALA A 13 -86.15 15.84 7.37
CA ALA A 13 -85.05 15.01 6.86
C ALA A 13 -83.75 15.65 7.29
N THR A 14 -83.25 15.26 8.46
CA THR A 14 -81.82 15.45 8.85
C THR A 14 -80.95 14.62 7.91
N GLY A 15 -80.32 15.28 6.96
CA GLY A 15 -79.39 14.67 5.98
C GLY A 15 -78.17 14.03 6.68
N LYS A 16 -78.23 12.75 6.91
CA LYS A 16 -77.01 11.93 7.17
C LYS A 16 -76.19 11.95 5.88
N LYS A 17 -75.12 12.73 5.83
CA LYS A 17 -74.07 12.60 4.78
C LYS A 17 -73.68 11.14 4.67
N PRO A 18 -73.69 10.53 3.49
CA PRO A 18 -73.42 9.12 3.35
C PRO A 18 -71.99 8.82 3.86
N MET A 19 -71.89 7.89 4.80
CA MET A 19 -70.63 7.42 5.43
C MET A 19 -69.56 7.01 4.38
N ALA A 20 -70.02 6.59 3.20
CA ALA A 20 -69.20 6.29 2.03
C ALA A 20 -68.38 7.49 1.50
N SER A 21 -68.91 8.73 1.52
CA SER A 21 -68.14 9.90 1.06
C SER A 21 -67.03 10.34 2.02
N THR A 22 -67.23 10.10 3.30
CA THR A 22 -66.22 10.37 4.33
C THR A 22 -65.11 9.31 4.30
N LEU A 23 -65.44 8.05 4.13
CA LEU A 23 -64.47 6.97 3.93
C LEU A 23 -63.66 7.14 2.64
N MET A 24 -64.27 7.59 1.54
CA MET A 24 -63.58 7.86 0.28
C MET A 24 -62.60 9.04 0.37
N LYS A 25 -62.95 10.08 1.13
CA LYS A 25 -62.04 11.19 1.43
C LYS A 25 -60.87 10.77 2.33
N LEU A 26 -61.10 9.96 3.33
CA LEU A 26 -60.08 9.38 4.18
C LEU A 26 -59.12 8.46 3.39
N TRP A 27 -59.68 7.63 2.48
CA TRP A 27 -58.90 6.77 1.60
C TRP A 27 -58.03 7.58 0.61
N SER A 28 -58.57 8.63 -0.03
CA SER A 28 -57.79 9.51 -0.94
C SER A 28 -56.71 10.26 -0.20
N SER A 29 -56.96 10.74 1.02
CA SER A 29 -55.94 11.39 1.86
C SER A 29 -54.86 10.40 2.29
N PHE A 30 -55.21 9.17 2.66
CA PHE A 30 -54.25 8.13 2.97
C PHE A 30 -53.35 7.78 1.76
N GLN A 31 -53.95 7.61 0.57
CA GLN A 31 -53.21 7.38 -0.66
C GLN A 31 -52.24 8.55 -0.97
N ALA A 32 -52.68 9.80 -0.81
CA ALA A 32 -51.87 10.99 -1.06
C ALA A 32 -50.64 11.03 -0.09
N VAL A 33 -50.86 10.73 1.21
CA VAL A 33 -49.79 10.63 2.19
C VAL A 33 -48.85 9.46 1.88
N LEU A 34 -49.38 8.31 1.50
CA LEU A 34 -48.60 7.14 1.12
C LEU A 34 -47.70 7.45 -0.08
N TRP A 35 -48.26 8.06 -1.13
CA TRP A 35 -47.48 8.45 -2.32
C TRP A 35 -46.44 9.53 -2.00
N ALA A 36 -46.76 10.50 -1.12
CA ALA A 36 -45.79 11.49 -0.66
C ALA A 36 -44.60 10.82 0.07
N VAL A 37 -44.89 9.90 0.96
CA VAL A 37 -43.86 9.12 1.70
C VAL A 37 -43.00 8.31 0.72
N VAL A 38 -43.63 7.58 -0.22
CA VAL A 38 -42.90 6.80 -1.24
C VAL A 38 -42.02 7.71 -2.09
N THR A 39 -42.52 8.86 -2.49
CA THR A 39 -41.76 9.84 -3.28
C THR A 39 -40.56 10.36 -2.51
N VAL A 40 -40.72 10.68 -1.22
CA VAL A 40 -39.59 11.12 -0.36
C VAL A 40 -38.55 10.00 -0.21
N ILE A 41 -38.97 8.76 -0.01
CA ILE A 41 -38.06 7.62 0.09
C ILE A 41 -37.29 7.44 -1.23
N VAL A 42 -37.97 7.46 -2.37
CA VAL A 42 -37.33 7.33 -3.69
C VAL A 42 -36.33 8.46 -3.94
N LEU A 43 -36.68 9.69 -3.63
CA LEU A 43 -35.77 10.85 -3.75
C LEU A 43 -34.56 10.70 -2.82
N THR A 44 -34.77 10.28 -1.59
CA THR A 44 -33.69 10.07 -0.64
C THR A 44 -32.74 8.97 -1.12
N VAL A 45 -33.26 7.84 -1.58
CA VAL A 45 -32.46 6.76 -2.17
C VAL A 45 -31.70 7.23 -3.41
N MET A 46 -32.36 8.00 -4.29
CA MET A 46 -31.72 8.60 -5.46
C MET A 46 -30.56 9.54 -5.08
N ILE A 47 -30.77 10.42 -4.10
CA ILE A 47 -29.72 11.31 -3.59
C ILE A 47 -28.55 10.51 -3.02
N ILE A 48 -28.83 9.47 -2.23
CA ILE A 48 -27.78 8.59 -1.69
C ILE A 48 -27.00 7.89 -2.83
N LEU A 49 -27.69 7.39 -3.85
CA LEU A 49 -27.06 6.76 -5.01
C LEU A 49 -26.20 7.75 -5.81
N VAL A 50 -26.69 8.97 -6.03
CA VAL A 50 -25.92 10.03 -6.71
C VAL A 50 -24.69 10.43 -5.88
N ILE A 51 -24.86 10.63 -4.57
CA ILE A 51 -23.73 10.94 -3.67
C ILE A 51 -22.71 9.80 -3.69
N ARG A 52 -23.16 8.55 -3.64
CA ARG A 52 -22.30 7.37 -3.74
C ARG A 52 -21.54 7.34 -5.07
N GLU A 53 -22.22 7.60 -6.19
CA GLU A 53 -21.61 7.63 -7.52
C GLU A 53 -20.61 8.79 -7.69
N ILE A 54 -20.89 9.96 -7.10
CA ILE A 54 -19.95 11.10 -7.07
C ILE A 54 -18.67 10.76 -6.30
N HIS A 55 -18.79 10.01 -5.19
CA HIS A 55 -17.67 9.65 -4.33
C HIS A 55 -16.99 8.31 -4.74
N GLN A 56 -17.49 7.62 -5.78
CA GLN A 56 -16.75 6.50 -6.33
C GLN A 56 -15.48 7.03 -7.02
N ASP A 57 -14.33 6.63 -6.50
CA ASP A 57 -13.02 6.84 -7.13
C ASP A 57 -12.89 5.94 -8.37
N THR A 58 -13.73 6.18 -9.38
CA THR A 58 -13.71 5.42 -10.62
C THR A 58 -12.75 6.09 -11.60
N ILE A 59 -11.81 5.31 -12.13
CA ILE A 59 -10.96 5.73 -13.24
C ILE A 59 -11.63 5.30 -14.53
N GLU A 60 -11.79 6.23 -15.45
CA GLU A 60 -12.20 5.94 -16.81
C GLU A 60 -10.98 5.87 -17.72
N VAL A 61 -10.75 4.73 -18.37
CA VAL A 61 -9.73 4.60 -19.41
C VAL A 61 -10.39 4.79 -20.76
N ALA A 62 -10.01 5.86 -21.47
CA ALA A 62 -10.43 6.12 -22.83
C ALA A 62 -9.65 5.23 -23.83
N PRO A 63 -10.18 4.97 -25.03
CA PRO A 63 -9.44 4.28 -26.09
C PRO A 63 -8.08 4.93 -26.32
N ILE A 64 -7.00 4.12 -26.29
CA ILE A 64 -5.61 4.58 -26.48
C ILE A 64 -5.29 4.54 -27.96
N GLN A 65 -4.87 5.66 -28.53
CA GLN A 65 -4.53 5.73 -29.96
C GLN A 65 -3.33 4.85 -30.28
N VAL A 66 -3.39 4.17 -31.40
CA VAL A 66 -2.39 3.18 -31.85
C VAL A 66 -2.01 3.49 -33.31
N PRO A 67 -0.73 3.37 -33.68
CA PRO A 67 -0.30 3.45 -35.08
C PRO A 67 -1.02 2.43 -35.95
N THR A 68 -1.29 2.78 -37.21
CA THR A 68 -2.06 1.95 -38.16
C THR A 68 -1.46 0.55 -38.37
N ASN A 69 -0.14 0.45 -38.45
CA ASN A 69 0.59 -0.82 -38.59
C ASN A 69 0.40 -1.79 -37.41
N LEU A 70 0.17 -1.27 -36.18
CA LEU A 70 -0.17 -2.08 -35.02
C LEU A 70 -1.68 -2.38 -34.95
N ALA A 71 -2.52 -1.45 -35.39
CA ALA A 71 -3.96 -1.66 -35.46
C ALA A 71 -4.32 -2.82 -36.41
N ASP A 72 -3.59 -2.98 -37.52
CA ASP A 72 -3.74 -4.07 -38.50
C ASP A 72 -3.40 -5.45 -37.91
N THR A 73 -2.63 -5.51 -36.80
CA THR A 73 -2.35 -6.75 -36.04
C THR A 73 -3.42 -7.11 -35.00
N GLY A 74 -4.53 -6.37 -34.95
CA GLY A 74 -5.61 -6.57 -33.98
C GLY A 74 -5.47 -5.75 -32.70
N LEU A 75 -4.43 -4.93 -32.56
CA LEU A 75 -4.23 -4.01 -31.43
C LEU A 75 -5.03 -2.71 -31.65
N THR A 76 -6.34 -2.81 -31.61
CA THR A 76 -7.21 -1.63 -31.75
C THR A 76 -7.11 -0.71 -30.51
N PRO A 77 -7.46 0.58 -30.62
CA PRO A 77 -7.47 1.52 -29.48
C PRO A 77 -8.23 1.01 -28.25
N ALA A 78 -9.35 0.31 -28.46
CA ALA A 78 -10.16 -0.26 -27.38
C ALA A 78 -9.47 -1.48 -26.73
N VAL A 79 -8.81 -2.33 -27.54
CA VAL A 79 -8.07 -3.49 -27.03
C VAL A 79 -6.88 -3.05 -26.17
N VAL A 80 -6.15 -2.02 -26.60
CA VAL A 80 -5.02 -1.49 -25.84
C VAL A 80 -5.48 -0.87 -24.52
N ALA A 81 -6.61 -0.15 -24.52
CA ALA A 81 -7.19 0.39 -23.30
C ALA A 81 -7.63 -0.73 -22.32
N LEU A 82 -8.23 -1.83 -22.82
CA LEU A 82 -8.55 -3.02 -22.03
C LEU A 82 -7.30 -3.65 -21.41
N ARG A 83 -6.25 -3.85 -22.20
CA ARG A 83 -4.99 -4.41 -21.71
C ARG A 83 -4.33 -3.52 -20.67
N LEU A 84 -4.32 -2.19 -20.85
CA LEU A 84 -3.82 -1.27 -19.82
C LEU A 84 -4.63 -1.40 -18.52
N LEU A 85 -5.94 -1.54 -18.62
CA LEU A 85 -6.83 -1.72 -17.47
C LEU A 85 -6.53 -3.04 -16.75
N ASP A 86 -6.27 -4.12 -17.49
CA ASP A 86 -5.85 -5.41 -16.91
C ASP A 86 -4.50 -5.30 -16.20
N GLN A 87 -3.55 -4.53 -16.74
CA GLN A 87 -2.26 -4.27 -16.09
C GLN A 87 -2.42 -3.43 -14.81
N ILE A 88 -3.30 -2.42 -14.83
CA ILE A 88 -3.64 -1.62 -13.64
C ILE A 88 -4.23 -2.54 -12.55
N ALA A 89 -5.16 -3.43 -12.91
CA ALA A 89 -5.78 -4.37 -11.97
C ALA A 89 -4.83 -5.50 -11.52
N ALA A 90 -3.90 -5.95 -12.38
CA ALA A 90 -2.91 -6.97 -12.03
C ALA A 90 -1.91 -6.45 -10.99
N ALA A 91 -1.43 -5.23 -11.18
CA ALA A 91 -0.52 -4.59 -10.25
C ALA A 91 -1.17 -4.31 -8.88
N GLU A 92 -2.49 -4.10 -8.83
CA GLU A 92 -3.27 -4.02 -7.58
C GLU A 92 -3.17 -5.32 -6.75
N ARG A 93 -3.22 -6.48 -7.40
CA ARG A 93 -3.15 -7.79 -6.70
C ARG A 93 -1.84 -8.00 -5.94
N VAL A 94 -0.75 -7.39 -6.39
CA VAL A 94 0.55 -7.45 -5.73
C VAL A 94 0.56 -6.66 -4.41
N VAL A 95 -0.23 -5.59 -4.31
CA VAL A 95 -0.23 -4.65 -3.17
C VAL A 95 -1.30 -4.99 -2.12
N THR A 96 -2.33 -5.77 -2.46
CA THR A 96 -3.54 -5.98 -1.64
C THR A 96 -3.38 -6.92 -0.43
N SER A 97 -2.19 -7.37 -0.08
CA SER A 97 -2.00 -8.10 1.19
C SER A 97 -2.17 -7.22 2.45
N GLU A 98 -2.19 -5.88 2.32
CA GLU A 98 -2.38 -4.94 3.43
C GLU A 98 -3.53 -3.96 3.10
N ARG A 99 -4.61 -3.96 3.88
CA ARG A 99 -5.73 -2.97 4.08
C ARG A 99 -5.83 -1.76 3.12
N VAL A 100 -5.56 -1.90 1.83
CA VAL A 100 -5.76 -0.83 0.84
C VAL A 100 -7.16 -0.98 0.24
N VAL A 101 -7.94 0.11 0.27
CA VAL A 101 -9.25 0.17 -0.40
C VAL A 101 -9.07 -0.12 -1.88
N ARG A 102 -9.80 -1.11 -2.41
CA ARG A 102 -9.72 -1.50 -3.82
C ARG A 102 -10.23 -0.36 -4.70
N PRO A 103 -9.43 0.14 -5.64
CA PRO A 103 -9.91 1.11 -6.61
C PRO A 103 -10.90 0.48 -7.58
N ASN A 104 -11.91 1.24 -7.96
CA ASN A 104 -12.85 0.83 -9.00
C ASN A 104 -12.35 1.38 -10.34
N VAL A 105 -11.76 0.52 -11.18
CA VAL A 105 -11.22 0.93 -12.49
C VAL A 105 -12.14 0.40 -13.59
N GLU A 106 -12.58 1.26 -14.50
CA GLU A 106 -13.56 0.92 -15.52
C GLU A 106 -13.18 1.49 -16.90
N LEU A 107 -13.62 0.77 -17.93
CA LEU A 107 -13.62 1.32 -19.29
C LEU A 107 -14.80 2.29 -19.48
N VAL A 108 -14.54 3.36 -20.21
CA VAL A 108 -15.59 4.26 -20.65
C VAL A 108 -16.66 3.47 -21.42
N GLY A 109 -17.88 3.43 -20.87
CA GLY A 109 -19.05 2.84 -21.55
C GLY A 109 -19.44 1.41 -21.18
N GLN A 110 -18.76 0.71 -20.27
CA GLN A 110 -19.06 -0.70 -19.94
C GLN A 110 -20.09 -0.93 -18.80
N LYS A 111 -20.39 0.07 -17.96
CA LYS A 111 -21.45 -0.09 -16.95
C LYS A 111 -22.84 0.04 -17.57
N PRO A 112 -23.78 -0.84 -17.20
CA PRO A 112 -25.20 -0.59 -17.50
C PRO A 112 -25.63 0.70 -16.81
N ASP A 113 -26.05 1.65 -17.61
CA ASP A 113 -26.53 2.94 -17.11
C ASP A 113 -28.00 2.81 -16.72
N PHE A 114 -28.32 3.07 -15.44
CA PHE A 114 -29.68 3.01 -14.94
C PHE A 114 -30.41 4.31 -15.35
N ASN A 115 -31.32 4.20 -16.31
CA ASN A 115 -32.21 5.31 -16.65
C ASN A 115 -33.20 5.57 -15.51
N VAL A 116 -33.22 6.80 -15.04
CA VAL A 116 -34.23 7.25 -14.06
C VAL A 116 -35.59 7.34 -14.75
N PRO A 117 -36.61 6.55 -14.32
CA PRO A 117 -37.88 6.44 -15.06
C PRO A 117 -38.65 7.76 -15.27
N ILE A 118 -38.35 8.79 -14.47
CA ILE A 118 -39.13 10.05 -14.43
C ILE A 118 -38.59 11.12 -15.40
N ALA A 119 -37.29 11.04 -15.81
CA ALA A 119 -36.69 12.12 -16.61
C ALA A 119 -35.98 11.65 -17.89
N GLY A 120 -35.89 10.34 -18.14
CA GLY A 120 -35.10 9.78 -19.26
C GLY A 120 -33.59 10.06 -19.16
N ILE A 121 -33.12 10.57 -18.00
CA ILE A 121 -31.73 10.91 -17.73
C ILE A 121 -31.11 9.76 -16.94
N SER A 122 -29.92 9.35 -17.33
CA SER A 122 -29.21 8.29 -16.60
C SER A 122 -28.67 8.76 -15.24
N LEU A 123 -28.54 7.86 -14.28
CA LEU A 123 -27.93 8.14 -12.98
C LEU A 123 -26.50 8.68 -13.15
N ARG A 124 -25.77 8.19 -14.14
CA ARG A 124 -24.41 8.64 -14.49
C ARG A 124 -24.42 10.07 -15.01
N THR A 125 -25.35 10.40 -15.91
CA THR A 125 -25.48 11.78 -16.40
C THR A 125 -25.79 12.75 -15.27
N LEU A 126 -26.64 12.37 -14.31
CA LEU A 126 -26.93 13.19 -13.12
C LEU A 126 -25.68 13.35 -12.23
N ALA A 127 -24.92 12.28 -12.02
CA ALA A 127 -23.68 12.33 -11.25
C ALA A 127 -22.63 13.21 -11.96
N ASP A 128 -22.50 13.12 -13.28
CA ASP A 128 -21.57 13.96 -14.05
C ASP A 128 -21.95 15.44 -14.02
N ILE A 129 -23.24 15.76 -14.12
CA ILE A 129 -23.75 17.14 -13.95
C ILE A 129 -23.42 17.63 -12.52
N ALA A 130 -23.68 16.82 -11.51
CA ALA A 130 -23.39 17.18 -10.13
C ALA A 130 -21.88 17.36 -9.89
N ARG A 131 -21.02 16.48 -10.42
CA ARG A 131 -19.55 16.61 -10.37
C ARG A 131 -19.08 17.92 -11.01
N ASN A 132 -19.60 18.24 -12.18
CA ASN A 132 -19.26 19.50 -12.88
C ASN A 132 -19.68 20.73 -12.08
N LEU A 133 -20.84 20.70 -11.41
CA LEU A 133 -21.33 21.79 -10.57
C LEU A 133 -20.46 22.02 -9.32
N ILE A 134 -19.92 20.96 -8.74
CA ILE A 134 -19.04 21.04 -7.56
C ILE A 134 -17.55 21.07 -7.93
N GLY A 135 -17.21 21.13 -9.23
CA GLY A 135 -15.83 21.27 -9.71
C GLY A 135 -14.98 20.00 -9.60
N ILE A 136 -15.59 18.82 -9.47
CA ILE A 136 -14.88 17.55 -9.45
C ILE A 136 -14.70 17.05 -10.90
N ALA A 137 -13.47 17.14 -11.42
CA ALA A 137 -13.17 16.61 -12.76
C ALA A 137 -13.20 15.06 -12.76
N PRO A 138 -13.76 14.42 -13.81
CA PRO A 138 -13.67 12.97 -13.95
C PRO A 138 -12.22 12.54 -14.12
N ARG A 139 -11.81 11.49 -13.39
CA ARG A 139 -10.46 10.89 -13.47
C ARG A 139 -10.37 10.06 -14.76
N ARG A 140 -10.23 10.73 -15.90
CA ARG A 140 -10.15 10.08 -17.22
C ARG A 140 -8.70 9.99 -17.68
N VAL A 141 -8.23 8.75 -17.92
CA VAL A 141 -6.95 8.45 -18.54
C VAL A 141 -7.16 8.32 -20.05
N SER A 142 -6.35 9.01 -20.82
CA SER A 142 -6.26 8.92 -22.28
C SER A 142 -4.80 8.76 -22.69
N GLY A 143 -4.53 8.32 -23.91
CA GLY A 143 -3.15 8.17 -24.33
C GLY A 143 -2.99 7.76 -25.78
N GLU A 144 -1.74 7.56 -26.13
CA GLU A 144 -1.29 7.17 -27.45
C GLU A 144 -0.06 6.26 -27.36
N ILE A 145 0.01 5.25 -28.21
CA ILE A 145 1.24 4.53 -28.51
C ILE A 145 1.86 5.19 -29.74
N ILE A 146 3.13 5.54 -29.65
CA ILE A 146 3.91 6.17 -30.71
C ILE A 146 4.99 5.18 -31.15
N LEU A 147 5.19 5.02 -32.44
CA LEU A 147 6.29 4.25 -33.00
C LEU A 147 7.38 5.21 -33.48
N ASN A 148 8.58 5.12 -32.90
CA ASN A 148 9.77 5.85 -33.29
C ASN A 148 10.94 4.87 -33.47
N ASP A 149 11.57 4.87 -34.66
CA ASP A 149 12.76 4.04 -34.95
C ASP A 149 12.60 2.58 -34.52
N ASP A 150 11.50 1.94 -34.89
CA ASP A 150 11.11 0.56 -34.53
C ASP A 150 10.95 0.30 -33.03
N LYS A 151 10.85 1.35 -32.22
CA LYS A 151 10.59 1.27 -30.79
C LYS A 151 9.24 1.91 -30.43
N LEU A 152 8.54 1.22 -29.54
CA LEU A 152 7.27 1.68 -28.99
C LEU A 152 7.50 2.66 -27.83
N LYS A 153 6.64 3.67 -27.78
CA LYS A 153 6.57 4.66 -26.74
C LYS A 153 5.10 4.86 -26.33
N LEU A 154 4.80 4.78 -25.05
CA LEU A 154 3.48 5.02 -24.46
C LEU A 154 3.45 6.42 -23.86
N ARG A 155 2.50 7.22 -24.28
CA ARG A 155 2.20 8.51 -23.66
C ARG A 155 0.81 8.47 -23.05
N LEU A 156 0.72 8.70 -21.73
CA LEU A 156 -0.55 8.77 -21.00
C LEU A 156 -0.81 10.19 -20.49
N ARG A 157 -2.08 10.56 -20.50
CA ARG A 157 -2.59 11.85 -19.99
C ARG A 157 -3.74 11.60 -19.03
N LEU A 158 -3.78 12.34 -17.94
CA LEU A 158 -4.89 12.34 -16.99
C LEU A 158 -5.63 13.68 -17.06
N ALA A 159 -6.95 13.65 -17.19
CA ALA A 159 -7.77 14.85 -17.20
C ALA A 159 -7.49 15.71 -15.95
N GLY A 160 -7.23 16.99 -16.14
CA GLY A 160 -6.87 17.92 -15.07
C GLY A 160 -5.39 17.95 -14.66
N HIS A 161 -4.58 16.94 -15.04
CA HIS A 161 -3.15 16.86 -14.68
C HIS A 161 -2.21 16.92 -15.89
N GLY A 162 -2.74 16.76 -17.10
CA GLY A 162 -1.92 16.74 -18.32
C GLY A 162 -1.21 15.40 -18.54
N GLN A 163 0.04 15.44 -19.03
CA GLN A 163 0.82 14.24 -19.31
C GLN A 163 1.36 13.63 -18.01
N ILE A 164 1.02 12.35 -17.77
CA ILE A 164 1.39 11.61 -16.56
C ILE A 164 2.48 10.55 -16.82
N ALA A 165 2.60 10.06 -18.06
CA ALA A 165 3.63 9.10 -18.46
C ALA A 165 4.15 9.39 -19.86
N ASP A 166 5.45 9.10 -20.09
CA ASP A 166 6.11 9.14 -21.39
C ASP A 166 7.22 8.07 -21.37
N ILE A 167 6.82 6.81 -21.66
CA ILE A 167 7.64 5.62 -21.46
C ILE A 167 7.95 5.03 -22.82
N GLY A 168 9.22 4.80 -23.13
CA GLY A 168 9.67 4.30 -24.42
C GLY A 168 10.82 3.32 -24.35
N GLY A 169 11.22 2.83 -25.53
CA GLY A 169 12.36 1.91 -25.70
C GLY A 169 11.99 0.44 -25.85
N PHE A 170 10.71 0.12 -25.92
CA PHE A 170 10.18 -1.25 -26.09
C PHE A 170 10.14 -1.66 -27.56
N ALA A 171 10.38 -2.95 -27.84
CA ALA A 171 10.24 -3.50 -29.19
C ALA A 171 8.76 -3.66 -29.57
N LEU A 172 8.47 -3.82 -30.86
CA LEU A 172 7.11 -3.96 -31.41
C LEU A 172 6.30 -5.11 -30.78
N ASN A 173 6.97 -6.19 -30.39
CA ASN A 173 6.34 -7.35 -29.73
C ASN A 173 6.19 -7.20 -28.20
N GLN A 174 6.61 -6.08 -27.60
CA GLN A 174 6.61 -5.83 -26.17
C GLN A 174 5.52 -4.83 -25.74
N VAL A 175 4.35 -4.88 -26.37
CA VAL A 175 3.23 -3.98 -26.03
C VAL A 175 2.74 -4.21 -24.60
N ASP A 176 2.66 -5.45 -24.15
CA ASP A 176 2.17 -5.76 -22.80
C ASP A 176 3.16 -5.30 -21.71
N GLU A 177 4.48 -5.42 -21.96
CA GLU A 177 5.52 -4.89 -21.08
C GLU A 177 5.49 -3.34 -21.03
N LEU A 178 5.25 -2.71 -22.18
CA LEU A 178 5.09 -1.25 -22.27
C LEU A 178 3.88 -0.77 -21.44
N LEU A 179 2.75 -1.47 -21.55
CA LEU A 179 1.54 -1.16 -20.79
C LEU A 179 1.74 -1.45 -19.29
N ALA A 180 2.42 -2.54 -18.93
CA ALA A 180 2.77 -2.88 -17.56
C ALA A 180 3.68 -1.81 -16.92
N ALA A 181 4.60 -1.22 -17.70
CA ALA A 181 5.43 -0.11 -17.23
C ALA A 181 4.62 1.20 -17.05
N GLY A 182 3.56 1.39 -17.85
CA GLY A 182 2.68 2.58 -17.78
C GLY A 182 1.64 2.54 -16.67
N ALA A 183 1.17 1.35 -16.28
CA ALA A 183 0.11 1.18 -15.30
C ALA A 183 0.42 1.83 -13.92
N PRO A 184 1.63 1.69 -13.33
CA PRO A 184 1.97 2.34 -12.07
C PRO A 184 1.92 3.87 -12.13
N GLU A 185 2.24 4.48 -13.27
CA GLU A 185 2.22 5.95 -13.40
C GLU A 185 0.79 6.51 -13.34
N VAL A 186 -0.23 5.74 -13.73
CA VAL A 186 -1.63 6.09 -13.52
C VAL A 186 -1.93 6.15 -12.02
N TRP A 187 -1.44 5.18 -11.24
CA TRP A 187 -1.66 5.15 -9.80
C TRP A 187 -1.02 6.30 -9.05
N ARG A 188 0.13 6.78 -9.51
CA ARG A 188 0.83 7.91 -8.89
C ARG A 188 -0.09 9.09 -8.63
N PHE A 189 -0.96 9.40 -9.59
CA PHE A 189 -1.86 10.55 -9.52
C PHE A 189 -3.26 10.21 -9.03
N VAL A 190 -3.71 8.99 -9.24
CA VAL A 190 -5.09 8.60 -8.92
C VAL A 190 -5.19 7.90 -7.58
N PHE A 191 -4.21 7.04 -7.26
CA PHE A 191 -4.12 6.28 -6.01
C PHE A 191 -2.71 6.40 -5.42
N PRO A 192 -2.29 7.60 -4.99
CA PRO A 192 -0.92 7.83 -4.56
C PRO A 192 -0.47 6.91 -3.43
N LYS A 193 -1.37 6.50 -2.53
CA LYS A 193 -1.06 5.52 -1.48
C LYS A 193 -0.73 4.14 -2.07
N LEU A 194 -1.52 3.68 -3.03
CA LEU A 194 -1.29 2.40 -3.72
C LEU A 194 0.04 2.41 -4.48
N TYR A 195 0.33 3.51 -5.19
CA TYR A 195 1.60 3.68 -5.88
C TYR A 195 2.79 3.69 -4.91
N ALA A 196 2.68 4.39 -3.79
CA ALA A 196 3.73 4.42 -2.77
C ALA A 196 4.00 3.02 -2.18
N TRP A 197 2.96 2.24 -1.91
CA TRP A 197 3.08 0.85 -1.48
C TRP A 197 3.70 -0.04 -2.57
N HIS A 198 3.27 0.13 -3.82
CA HIS A 198 3.86 -0.57 -4.97
C HIS A 198 5.37 -0.30 -5.07
N LEU A 199 5.80 0.97 -5.01
CA LEU A 199 7.20 1.32 -4.99
C LEU A 199 7.97 0.62 -3.86
N ALA A 200 7.40 0.62 -2.66
CA ALA A 200 8.02 0.03 -1.48
C ALA A 200 8.16 -1.50 -1.58
N GLN A 201 7.32 -2.16 -2.38
CA GLN A 201 7.34 -3.63 -2.55
C GLN A 201 8.12 -4.09 -3.79
N THR A 202 8.14 -3.29 -4.87
CA THR A 202 8.68 -3.74 -6.16
C THR A 202 10.08 -3.23 -6.48
N LEU A 203 10.47 -2.05 -5.97
CA LEU A 203 11.77 -1.44 -6.29
C LEU A 203 12.86 -2.13 -5.51
N GLY A 204 13.04 -3.07 -5.01
CA GLY A 204 14.10 -3.84 -4.39
C GLY A 204 15.34 -3.09 -3.85
N VAL A 205 15.47 -1.77 -4.06
CA VAL A 205 16.60 -0.95 -3.59
C VAL A 205 16.09 0.20 -2.72
N GLU A 206 16.43 0.17 -1.43
CA GLU A 206 15.87 1.08 -0.43
C GLU A 206 16.16 2.58 -0.69
N THR A 207 17.30 2.89 -1.30
CA THR A 207 17.64 4.28 -1.68
C THR A 207 16.74 4.79 -2.81
N GLU A 208 16.49 3.96 -3.82
CA GLU A 208 15.60 4.29 -4.93
C GLU A 208 14.15 4.46 -4.46
N VAL A 209 13.69 3.57 -3.57
CA VAL A 209 12.36 3.69 -2.93
C VAL A 209 12.23 5.05 -2.25
N ARG A 210 13.19 5.43 -1.42
CA ARG A 210 13.16 6.72 -0.71
C ARG A 210 13.18 7.91 -1.65
N GLU A 211 14.02 7.86 -2.68
CA GLU A 211 14.13 8.94 -3.66
C GLU A 211 12.79 9.17 -4.38
N ARG A 212 12.16 8.10 -4.87
CA ARG A 212 10.86 8.20 -5.56
C ARG A 212 9.75 8.66 -4.62
N LEU A 213 9.68 8.12 -3.40
CA LEU A 213 8.71 8.55 -2.39
C LEU A 213 8.92 10.03 -1.98
N THR A 214 10.17 10.47 -1.84
CA THR A 214 10.48 11.89 -1.54
C THR A 214 10.05 12.79 -2.70
N ARG A 215 10.28 12.37 -3.94
CA ARG A 215 9.80 13.09 -5.12
C ARG A 215 8.28 13.25 -5.14
N MET A 216 7.54 12.21 -4.75
CA MET A 216 6.07 12.30 -4.59
C MET A 216 5.66 13.37 -3.58
N LEU A 217 6.32 13.44 -2.41
CA LEU A 217 6.04 14.47 -1.40
C LEU A 217 6.27 15.90 -1.91
N LEU A 218 7.26 16.07 -2.79
CA LEU A 218 7.66 17.41 -3.26
C LEU A 218 6.85 17.89 -4.46
N LEU A 219 6.40 16.97 -5.34
CA LEU A 219 5.92 17.33 -6.67
C LEU A 219 4.44 16.98 -6.92
N ASP A 220 3.87 16.03 -6.19
CA ASP A 220 2.58 15.43 -6.59
C ASP A 220 1.35 16.03 -5.89
N GLY A 221 1.51 17.01 -5.00
CA GLY A 221 0.39 17.70 -4.35
C GLY A 221 -0.52 16.73 -3.57
N LEU A 222 0.06 15.83 -2.77
CA LEU A 222 -0.66 14.78 -2.06
C LEU A 222 -1.64 15.34 -1.04
N ASP A 223 -2.77 14.66 -0.85
CA ASP A 223 -3.63 14.93 0.29
C ASP A 223 -2.96 14.50 1.61
N ALA A 224 -3.49 14.97 2.74
CA ALA A 224 -2.87 14.74 4.05
C ALA A 224 -2.77 13.24 4.42
N ASP A 225 -3.65 12.38 3.90
CA ASP A 225 -3.63 10.94 4.18
C ASP A 225 -2.57 10.22 3.34
N ALA A 226 -2.47 10.55 2.06
CA ALA A 226 -1.42 10.05 1.18
C ALA A 226 -0.04 10.54 1.64
N GLU A 227 0.09 11.82 2.05
CA GLU A 227 1.32 12.37 2.59
C GLU A 227 1.79 11.60 3.82
N ARG A 228 0.89 11.33 4.79
CA ARG A 228 1.21 10.52 5.98
C ARG A 228 1.70 9.13 5.60
N THR A 229 1.00 8.47 4.66
CA THR A 229 1.38 7.14 4.17
C THR A 229 2.77 7.14 3.52
N VAL A 230 3.05 8.10 2.64
CA VAL A 230 4.34 8.22 1.97
C VAL A 230 5.46 8.49 2.99
N ARG A 231 5.25 9.39 3.95
CA ARG A 231 6.21 9.65 5.05
C ARG A 231 6.48 8.38 5.87
N ALA A 232 5.43 7.62 6.22
CA ALA A 232 5.59 6.36 6.95
C ALA A 232 6.41 5.32 6.15
N LEU A 233 6.19 5.21 4.82
CA LEU A 233 6.95 4.32 3.96
C LEU A 233 8.42 4.74 3.84
N ILE A 234 8.72 6.04 3.79
CA ILE A 234 10.09 6.55 3.86
C ILE A 234 10.72 6.15 5.20
N GLY A 235 10.01 6.32 6.31
CA GLY A 235 10.46 5.88 7.63
C GLY A 235 10.74 4.38 7.68
N ARG A 236 9.86 3.55 7.11
CA ARG A 236 10.07 2.09 6.99
C ARG A 236 11.29 1.73 6.16
N SER A 237 11.56 2.46 5.07
CA SER A 237 12.76 2.24 4.26
C SER A 237 14.04 2.57 5.04
N PHE A 238 14.03 3.60 5.89
CA PHE A 238 15.12 3.86 6.82
C PHE A 238 15.30 2.74 7.85
N LEU A 239 14.20 2.19 8.40
CA LEU A 239 14.25 1.04 9.30
C LEU A 239 14.88 -0.19 8.61
N ARG A 240 14.51 -0.49 7.36
CA ARG A 240 15.06 -1.61 6.58
C ARG A 240 16.55 -1.41 6.27
N SER A 241 16.99 -0.18 6.13
CA SER A 241 18.41 0.19 5.95
C SER A 241 19.21 0.29 7.26
N GLY A 242 18.60 0.03 8.42
CA GLY A 242 19.23 0.16 9.74
C GLY A 242 19.50 1.60 10.19
N ARG A 243 18.92 2.61 9.52
CA ARG A 243 19.11 4.04 9.80
C ARG A 243 18.10 4.51 10.85
N GLY A 244 18.38 4.16 12.11
CA GLY A 244 17.47 4.37 13.23
C GLY A 244 17.19 5.85 13.53
N GLN A 245 18.15 6.75 13.38
CA GLN A 245 17.98 8.18 13.71
C GLN A 245 17.01 8.88 12.75
N GLU A 246 17.15 8.62 11.45
CA GLU A 246 16.28 9.18 10.43
C GLU A 246 14.87 8.59 10.51
N ALA A 247 14.77 7.28 10.75
CA ALA A 247 13.48 6.64 10.99
C ALA A 247 12.77 7.23 12.21
N TYR A 248 13.51 7.44 13.32
CA TYR A 248 12.96 8.04 14.52
C TYR A 248 12.42 9.45 14.26
N ALA A 249 13.17 10.30 13.56
CA ALA A 249 12.73 11.66 13.26
C ALA A 249 11.38 11.68 12.51
N ILE A 250 11.22 10.79 11.51
CA ILE A 250 9.98 10.68 10.73
C ILE A 250 8.82 10.17 11.59
N PHE A 251 9.01 9.03 12.30
CA PHE A 251 7.91 8.45 13.08
C PHE A 251 7.56 9.29 14.31
N ALA A 252 8.52 10.01 14.93
CA ALA A 252 8.24 10.95 16.01
C ALA A 252 7.34 12.09 15.52
N ALA A 253 7.61 12.65 14.34
CA ALA A 253 6.76 13.69 13.75
C ALA A 253 5.36 13.16 13.38
N LEU A 254 5.26 11.93 12.84
CA LEU A 254 3.97 11.29 12.55
C LEU A 254 3.15 11.03 13.83
N VAL A 255 3.78 10.55 14.89
CA VAL A 255 3.12 10.32 16.19
C VAL A 255 2.67 11.64 16.84
N ALA A 256 3.47 12.71 16.72
CA ALA A 256 3.11 14.03 17.26
C ALA A 256 1.80 14.55 16.64
N ASN A 257 1.62 14.34 15.32
CA ASN A 257 0.43 14.77 14.60
C ASN A 257 -0.72 13.75 14.64
N ASN A 258 -0.43 12.46 14.89
CA ASN A 258 -1.40 11.36 14.90
C ASN A 258 -1.13 10.42 16.09
N PRO A 259 -1.39 10.87 17.35
CA PRO A 259 -0.96 10.16 18.55
C PRO A 259 -1.68 8.82 18.79
N ASN A 260 -2.78 8.57 18.09
CA ASN A 260 -3.61 7.36 18.22
C ASN A 260 -3.41 6.37 17.06
N ASP A 261 -2.42 6.60 16.17
CA ASP A 261 -2.07 5.63 15.14
C ASP A 261 -1.05 4.63 15.70
N GLY A 262 -1.50 3.38 15.93
CA GLY A 262 -0.67 2.28 16.45
C GLY A 262 0.49 1.92 15.53
N GLY A 263 0.34 2.06 14.20
CA GLY A 263 1.38 1.81 13.23
C GLY A 263 2.54 2.81 13.31
N PHE A 264 2.24 4.10 13.53
CA PHE A 264 3.28 5.12 13.69
C PHE A 264 4.01 4.98 15.03
N VAL A 265 3.27 4.68 16.12
CA VAL A 265 3.86 4.39 17.44
C VAL A 265 4.80 3.18 17.34
N TYR A 266 4.37 2.09 16.70
CA TYR A 266 5.22 0.93 16.45
C TYR A 266 6.46 1.28 15.62
N GLY A 267 6.30 2.06 14.56
CA GLY A 267 7.42 2.53 13.72
C GLY A 267 8.47 3.29 14.53
N ARG A 268 8.03 4.14 15.48
CA ARG A 268 8.91 4.85 16.40
C ARG A 268 9.62 3.89 17.35
N GLY A 269 8.92 2.92 17.91
CA GLY A 269 9.51 1.87 18.75
C GLY A 269 10.58 1.07 18.02
N ARG A 270 10.36 0.71 16.74
CA ARG A 270 11.38 0.06 15.91
C ARG A 270 12.63 0.92 15.70
N ALA A 271 12.45 2.22 15.50
CA ALA A 271 13.57 3.15 15.39
C ALA A 271 14.36 3.25 16.70
N GLN A 272 13.67 3.30 17.84
CA GLN A 272 14.30 3.28 19.18
C GLN A 272 15.10 1.98 19.41
N LEU A 273 14.55 0.83 18.98
CA LEU A 273 15.26 -0.45 19.05
C LEU A 273 16.58 -0.41 18.25
N LEU A 274 16.57 0.12 17.04
CA LEU A 274 17.80 0.29 16.23
C LEU A 274 18.83 1.20 16.90
N LEU A 275 18.37 2.19 17.70
CA LEU A 275 19.20 3.09 18.48
C LEU A 275 19.66 2.47 19.82
N GLY A 276 19.25 1.24 20.14
CA GLY A 276 19.57 0.56 21.40
C GLY A 276 18.75 1.02 22.59
N LYS A 277 17.70 1.84 22.40
CA LYS A 277 16.81 2.35 23.44
C LYS A 277 15.70 1.33 23.75
N LEU A 278 16.09 0.21 24.38
CA LEU A 278 15.22 -0.97 24.53
C LEU A 278 13.96 -0.70 25.37
N ASP A 279 14.07 0.08 26.44
CA ASP A 279 12.93 0.38 27.33
C ASP A 279 11.92 1.27 26.62
N ALA A 280 12.40 2.33 25.96
CA ALA A 280 11.53 3.22 25.19
C ALA A 280 10.84 2.48 24.02
N ALA A 281 11.54 1.55 23.34
CA ALA A 281 10.94 0.70 22.32
C ALA A 281 9.81 -0.17 22.90
N MET A 282 10.01 -0.74 24.09
CA MET A 282 9.00 -1.57 24.77
C MET A 282 7.78 -0.75 25.18
N GLU A 283 7.96 0.48 25.65
CA GLU A 283 6.87 1.42 25.96
C GLU A 283 6.03 1.72 24.73
N ASP A 284 6.67 2.03 23.62
CA ASP A 284 5.99 2.27 22.35
C ASP A 284 5.24 1.03 21.85
N TYR A 285 5.80 -0.17 21.96
CA TYR A 285 5.11 -1.41 21.59
C TYR A 285 3.92 -1.71 22.50
N ALA A 286 4.03 -1.43 23.81
CA ALA A 286 2.90 -1.56 24.73
C ALA A 286 1.77 -0.59 24.35
N ARG A 287 2.10 0.66 24.02
CA ARG A 287 1.12 1.63 23.55
C ARG A 287 0.49 1.23 22.22
N ALA A 288 1.31 0.77 21.24
CA ALA A 288 0.80 0.30 19.97
C ALA A 288 -0.19 -0.87 20.14
N ARG A 289 0.07 -1.79 21.09
CA ARG A 289 -0.83 -2.91 21.43
C ARG A 289 -2.17 -2.42 22.02
N GLN A 290 -2.16 -1.35 22.80
CA GLN A 290 -3.40 -0.74 23.32
C GLN A 290 -4.23 -0.10 22.20
N LEU A 291 -3.57 0.50 21.20
CA LEU A 291 -4.21 1.15 20.07
C LEU A 291 -4.71 0.15 19.01
N ASP A 292 -3.98 -0.94 18.78
CA ASP A 292 -4.34 -2.03 17.85
C ASP A 292 -4.06 -3.40 18.49
N PRO A 293 -4.99 -3.94 19.29
CA PRO A 293 -4.79 -5.22 19.99
C PRO A 293 -4.64 -6.44 19.06
N GLY A 294 -5.14 -6.36 17.82
CA GLY A 294 -5.08 -7.43 16.83
C GLY A 294 -3.84 -7.42 15.94
N ALA A 295 -2.92 -6.48 16.14
CA ALA A 295 -1.78 -6.29 15.26
C ALA A 295 -0.68 -7.34 15.51
N PHE A 296 -0.57 -8.33 14.62
CA PHE A 296 0.42 -9.42 14.69
C PHE A 296 1.88 -8.92 14.71
N TRP A 297 2.17 -7.84 13.99
CA TRP A 297 3.52 -7.26 13.87
C TRP A 297 4.09 -6.72 15.20
N ILE A 298 3.25 -6.43 16.19
CA ILE A 298 3.71 -5.99 17.51
C ILE A 298 4.48 -7.11 18.23
N HIS A 299 4.05 -8.36 18.06
CA HIS A 299 4.75 -9.51 18.62
C HIS A 299 6.18 -9.61 18.10
N THR A 300 6.39 -9.32 16.80
CA THR A 300 7.74 -9.27 16.21
C THR A 300 8.61 -8.20 16.88
N GLY A 301 8.08 -6.98 17.06
CA GLY A 301 8.82 -5.90 17.72
C GLY A 301 9.17 -6.22 19.18
N VAL A 302 8.23 -6.78 19.93
CA VAL A 302 8.46 -7.22 21.33
C VAL A 302 9.50 -8.32 21.38
N ALA A 303 9.41 -9.34 20.49
CA ALA A 303 10.40 -10.43 20.40
C ALA A 303 11.81 -9.90 20.12
N GLN A 304 11.93 -8.89 19.26
CA GLN A 304 13.22 -8.24 18.97
C GLN A 304 13.85 -7.58 20.20
N VAL A 305 13.05 -6.90 21.03
CA VAL A 305 13.54 -6.32 22.31
C VAL A 305 13.93 -7.41 23.28
N ILE A 306 13.11 -8.46 23.45
CA ILE A 306 13.40 -9.59 24.35
C ILE A 306 14.68 -10.32 23.89
N ARG A 307 14.85 -10.56 22.59
CA ARG A 307 16.09 -11.11 22.03
C ARG A 307 17.30 -10.22 22.31
N ALA A 308 17.16 -8.89 22.14
CA ALA A 308 18.23 -7.95 22.42
C ALA A 308 18.66 -7.94 23.90
N ARG A 309 17.74 -8.28 24.82
CA ARG A 309 18.02 -8.50 26.24
C ARG A 309 18.62 -9.89 26.56
N GLY A 310 18.71 -10.79 25.55
CA GLY A 310 19.30 -12.11 25.66
C GLY A 310 18.34 -13.23 26.11
N ASP A 311 17.05 -12.97 26.31
CA ASP A 311 16.07 -13.99 26.69
C ASP A 311 15.48 -14.66 25.43
N TYR A 312 16.27 -15.56 24.82
CA TYR A 312 15.89 -16.21 23.57
C TYR A 312 14.66 -17.11 23.68
N ALA A 313 14.43 -17.71 24.87
CA ALA A 313 13.27 -18.58 25.09
C ALA A 313 11.96 -17.78 25.02
N LYS A 314 11.88 -16.68 25.78
CA LYS A 314 10.70 -15.81 25.73
C LYS A 314 10.55 -15.10 24.37
N ALA A 315 11.66 -14.78 23.69
CA ALA A 315 11.61 -14.23 22.35
C ALA A 315 10.97 -15.21 21.34
N LEU A 316 11.28 -16.51 21.42
CA LEU A 316 10.65 -17.56 20.61
C LEU A 316 9.16 -17.68 20.89
N GLU A 317 8.75 -17.68 22.17
CA GLU A 317 7.32 -17.71 22.53
C GLU A 317 6.56 -16.52 21.96
N GLU A 318 7.14 -15.33 22.05
CA GLU A 318 6.47 -14.11 21.58
C GLU A 318 6.39 -14.06 20.06
N ILE A 319 7.43 -14.46 19.33
CA ILE A 319 7.40 -14.49 17.87
C ILE A 319 6.45 -15.56 17.34
N ASP A 320 6.30 -16.70 18.03
CA ASP A 320 5.36 -17.75 17.66
C ASP A 320 3.90 -17.29 17.81
N ARG A 321 3.59 -16.43 18.79
CA ARG A 321 2.28 -15.79 18.88
C ARG A 321 1.99 -14.92 17.64
N GLY A 322 2.98 -14.15 17.19
CA GLY A 322 2.86 -13.36 15.96
C GLY A 322 2.63 -14.23 14.71
N LEU A 323 3.40 -15.31 14.56
CA LEU A 323 3.27 -16.25 13.45
C LEU A 323 1.98 -17.10 13.52
N THR A 324 1.40 -17.30 14.71
CA THR A 324 0.07 -17.91 14.83
C THR A 324 -1.01 -17.01 14.24
N LEU A 325 -0.91 -15.69 14.42
CA LEU A 325 -1.83 -14.71 13.84
C LEU A 325 -1.58 -14.52 12.35
N ARG A 326 -0.32 -14.57 11.90
CA ARG A 326 0.10 -14.39 10.51
C ARG A 326 1.26 -15.33 10.15
N PRO A 327 0.95 -16.54 9.67
CA PRO A 327 1.97 -17.55 9.38
C PRO A 327 2.94 -17.19 8.24
N ASP A 328 2.52 -16.31 7.34
CA ASP A 328 3.24 -15.88 6.15
C ASP A 328 3.99 -14.53 6.31
N ASP A 329 4.14 -14.01 7.54
CA ASP A 329 4.90 -12.77 7.77
C ASP A 329 6.41 -12.98 7.63
N PRO A 330 7.06 -12.48 6.55
CA PRO A 330 8.48 -12.70 6.31
C PRO A 330 9.38 -12.01 7.34
N THR A 331 8.90 -10.93 7.97
CA THR A 331 9.65 -10.22 9.01
C THR A 331 9.69 -11.04 10.29
N ALA A 332 8.57 -11.63 10.70
CA ALA A 332 8.51 -12.52 11.85
C ALA A 332 9.31 -13.81 11.62
N MET A 333 9.21 -14.40 10.41
CA MET A 333 10.04 -15.57 10.04
C MET A 333 11.54 -15.26 10.13
N THR A 334 11.97 -14.11 9.59
CA THR A 334 13.39 -13.68 9.64
C THR A 334 13.85 -13.49 11.09
N GLU A 335 13.03 -12.85 11.93
CA GLU A 335 13.34 -12.66 13.36
C GLU A 335 13.42 -13.97 14.12
N LYS A 336 12.48 -14.89 13.89
CA LYS A 336 12.54 -16.25 14.45
C LYS A 336 13.81 -16.98 14.00
N GLY A 337 14.19 -16.87 12.74
CA GLY A 337 15.44 -17.42 12.21
C GLY A 337 16.68 -16.85 12.89
N GLU A 338 16.73 -15.55 13.16
CA GLU A 338 17.83 -14.91 13.90
C GLU A 338 17.92 -15.46 15.35
N ILE A 339 16.77 -15.64 16.02
CA ILE A 339 16.75 -16.24 17.37
C ILE A 339 17.22 -17.69 17.32
N LEU A 340 16.73 -18.48 16.35
CA LEU A 340 17.16 -19.89 16.16
C LEU A 340 18.65 -20.03 15.91
N LEU A 341 19.24 -19.13 15.09
CA LEU A 341 20.70 -19.09 14.89
C LEU A 341 21.44 -18.85 16.22
N ARG A 342 20.95 -17.94 17.07
CA ARG A 342 21.55 -17.64 18.38
C ARG A 342 21.52 -18.82 19.35
N VAL A 343 20.51 -19.68 19.26
CA VAL A 343 20.40 -20.90 20.11
C VAL A 343 20.97 -22.14 19.43
N GLY A 344 21.66 -22.01 18.27
CA GLY A 344 22.35 -23.10 17.58
C GLY A 344 21.44 -23.99 16.71
N ARG A 345 20.15 -23.63 16.49
CA ARG A 345 19.21 -24.39 15.67
C ARG A 345 19.32 -23.96 14.19
N THR A 346 20.54 -24.10 13.63
CA THR A 346 20.92 -23.51 12.32
C THR A 346 20.06 -24.03 11.16
N GLN A 347 19.77 -25.35 11.11
CA GLN A 347 19.02 -25.96 10.00
C GLN A 347 17.56 -25.47 9.97
N GLU A 348 16.93 -25.32 11.13
CA GLU A 348 15.58 -24.77 11.22
C GLU A 348 15.55 -23.29 10.81
N ALA A 349 16.56 -22.52 11.24
CA ALA A 349 16.70 -21.12 10.83
C ALA A 349 16.90 -20.98 9.30
N LEU A 350 17.70 -21.87 8.70
CA LEU A 350 17.95 -21.86 7.26
C LEU A 350 16.66 -22.10 6.45
N LYS A 351 15.89 -23.12 6.82
CA LYS A 351 14.61 -23.36 6.18
C LYS A 351 13.68 -22.14 6.31
N LEU A 352 13.55 -21.61 7.51
CA LEU A 352 12.65 -20.50 7.80
C LEU A 352 13.03 -19.21 7.05
N VAL A 353 14.32 -18.89 6.91
CA VAL A 353 14.76 -17.72 6.14
C VAL A 353 14.56 -17.92 4.64
N GLN A 354 14.70 -19.14 4.13
CA GLN A 354 14.36 -19.46 2.74
C GLN A 354 12.87 -19.25 2.47
N ASP A 355 11.99 -19.72 3.36
CA ASP A 355 10.56 -19.50 3.29
C ASP A 355 10.24 -17.99 3.35
N ALA A 356 10.90 -17.22 4.24
CA ALA A 356 10.74 -15.77 4.32
C ALA A 356 11.11 -15.07 3.00
N LEU A 357 12.16 -15.52 2.30
CA LEU A 357 12.59 -14.98 1.01
C LEU A 357 11.65 -15.32 -0.15
N VAL A 358 10.79 -16.34 -0.01
CA VAL A 358 9.71 -16.61 -0.96
C VAL A 358 8.63 -15.51 -0.87
N TYR A 359 8.33 -15.02 0.34
CA TYR A 359 7.33 -13.97 0.57
C TYR A 359 7.90 -12.55 0.37
N ASP A 360 9.17 -12.30 0.75
CA ASP A 360 9.87 -11.03 0.52
C ASP A 360 11.31 -11.28 0.01
N ALA A 361 11.43 -11.51 -1.30
CA ALA A 361 12.71 -11.71 -1.98
C ALA A 361 13.63 -10.46 -1.93
N PHE A 362 13.11 -9.32 -1.52
CA PHE A 362 13.84 -8.05 -1.45
C PHE A 362 14.30 -7.69 -0.03
N SER A 363 14.06 -8.53 0.97
CA SER A 363 14.40 -8.27 2.36
C SER A 363 15.93 -8.26 2.61
N PRO A 364 16.56 -7.10 2.88
CA PRO A 364 17.98 -7.05 3.21
C PRO A 364 18.33 -7.85 4.48
N ALA A 365 17.42 -7.84 5.46
CA ALA A 365 17.58 -8.55 6.72
C ALA A 365 17.59 -10.08 6.53
N ALA A 366 16.69 -10.60 5.69
CA ALA A 366 16.64 -12.02 5.38
C ALA A 366 17.89 -12.48 4.60
N HIS A 367 18.36 -11.69 3.63
CA HIS A 367 19.61 -11.97 2.93
C HIS A 367 20.83 -11.93 3.88
N LEU A 368 20.88 -10.96 4.80
CA LEU A 368 21.94 -10.87 5.79
C LEU A 368 21.93 -12.09 6.75
N LEU A 369 20.74 -12.50 7.20
CA LEU A 369 20.60 -13.71 8.02
C LEU A 369 21.00 -14.96 7.25
N LEU A 370 20.57 -15.11 5.99
CA LEU A 370 21.00 -16.21 5.13
C LEU A 370 22.53 -16.29 5.02
N GLY A 371 23.19 -15.15 4.84
CA GLY A 371 24.64 -15.08 4.81
C GLY A 371 25.29 -15.55 6.11
N ARG A 372 24.78 -15.15 7.28
CA ARG A 372 25.24 -15.61 8.58
C ARG A 372 25.04 -17.12 8.80
N LEU A 373 23.90 -17.65 8.35
CA LEU A 373 23.62 -19.08 8.39
C LEU A 373 24.58 -19.87 7.50
N ARG A 374 24.88 -19.37 6.30
CA ARG A 374 25.89 -19.96 5.40
C ARG A 374 27.30 -19.96 6.02
N LEU A 375 27.71 -18.87 6.71
CA LEU A 375 28.95 -18.87 7.46
C LEU A 375 28.97 -19.94 8.56
N ALA A 376 27.86 -20.14 9.26
CA ALA A 376 27.75 -21.19 10.29
C ALA A 376 27.82 -22.60 9.70
N GLU A 377 27.49 -22.78 8.42
CA GLU A 377 27.64 -24.02 7.64
C GLU A 377 29.00 -24.14 6.93
N TYR A 378 29.92 -23.18 7.15
CA TYR A 378 31.22 -23.11 6.46
C TYR A 378 31.13 -22.90 4.96
N ASP A 379 29.97 -22.43 4.43
CA ASP A 379 29.77 -22.04 3.04
C ASP A 379 30.08 -20.53 2.86
N GLY A 380 31.37 -20.21 2.75
CA GLY A 380 31.83 -18.82 2.59
C GLY A 380 31.39 -18.18 1.27
N SER A 381 31.29 -18.96 0.19
CA SER A 381 30.82 -18.45 -1.12
C SER A 381 29.32 -18.13 -1.11
N GLY A 382 28.50 -19.01 -0.56
CA GLY A 382 27.07 -18.78 -0.37
C GLY A 382 26.80 -17.59 0.55
N ALA A 383 27.59 -17.44 1.61
CA ALA A 383 27.53 -16.30 2.51
C ALA A 383 27.83 -14.98 1.79
N LEU A 384 28.91 -14.92 1.00
CA LEU A 384 29.28 -13.74 0.24
C LEU A 384 28.18 -13.35 -0.76
N ASN A 385 27.60 -14.31 -1.46
CA ASN A 385 26.50 -14.07 -2.40
C ASN A 385 25.28 -13.45 -1.68
N ALA A 386 24.85 -14.05 -0.57
CA ALA A 386 23.71 -13.56 0.21
C ALA A 386 23.97 -12.15 0.78
N MET A 387 25.16 -11.89 1.34
CA MET A 387 25.51 -10.59 1.92
C MET A 387 25.76 -9.53 0.85
N THR A 388 26.19 -9.90 -0.35
CA THR A 388 26.27 -9.00 -1.50
C THR A 388 24.86 -8.59 -1.94
N GLU A 389 23.91 -9.52 -1.96
CA GLU A 389 22.52 -9.19 -2.23
C GLU A 389 21.93 -8.25 -1.15
N ALA A 390 22.22 -8.49 0.12
CA ALA A 390 21.82 -7.57 1.20
C ALA A 390 22.37 -6.15 0.99
N THR A 391 23.65 -6.00 0.59
CA THR A 391 24.21 -4.68 0.30
C THR A 391 23.62 -4.04 -0.95
N ARG A 392 23.27 -4.83 -1.96
CA ARG A 392 22.62 -4.34 -3.17
C ARG A 392 21.21 -3.80 -2.88
N ARG A 393 20.47 -4.46 -1.98
CA ARG A 393 19.12 -4.06 -1.56
C ARG A 393 19.13 -2.85 -0.62
N ALA A 394 20.10 -2.79 0.28
CA ALA A 394 20.26 -1.68 1.22
C ALA A 394 21.69 -1.12 1.19
N PRO A 395 22.06 -0.35 0.14
CA PRO A 395 23.42 0.16 -0.04
C PRO A 395 23.86 1.16 1.04
N THR A 396 22.92 1.69 1.82
CA THR A 396 23.19 2.55 2.99
C THR A 396 23.03 1.79 4.32
N SER A 397 23.06 0.47 4.32
CA SER A 397 23.00 -0.35 5.55
C SER A 397 24.39 -0.70 6.03
N MET A 398 24.76 -0.19 7.20
CA MET A 398 26.03 -0.54 7.86
C MET A 398 26.11 -2.03 8.15
N ASP A 399 25.01 -2.64 8.64
CA ASP A 399 24.92 -4.09 8.93
C ASP A 399 25.23 -4.94 7.69
N ALA A 400 24.69 -4.55 6.52
CA ALA A 400 24.89 -5.30 5.28
C ALA A 400 26.36 -5.26 4.84
N HIS A 401 27.01 -4.09 4.86
CA HIS A 401 28.42 -3.96 4.50
C HIS A 401 29.35 -4.66 5.51
N MET A 402 29.02 -4.63 6.80
CA MET A 402 29.76 -5.36 7.81
C MET A 402 29.62 -6.87 7.63
N GLY A 403 28.41 -7.37 7.35
CA GLY A 403 28.21 -8.79 7.01
C GLY A 403 29.05 -9.19 5.80
N ARG A 404 29.06 -8.38 4.73
CA ARG A 404 29.89 -8.65 3.55
C ARG A 404 31.40 -8.66 3.89
N ALA A 405 31.86 -7.79 4.79
CA ALA A 405 33.23 -7.82 5.29
C ALA A 405 33.53 -9.13 6.04
N GLU A 406 32.61 -9.64 6.87
CA GLU A 406 32.74 -10.95 7.54
C GLU A 406 32.86 -12.09 6.53
N ALA A 407 32.03 -12.11 5.47
CA ALA A 407 32.11 -13.12 4.43
C ALA A 407 33.45 -13.08 3.67
N PHE A 408 33.96 -11.88 3.34
CA PHE A 408 35.27 -11.72 2.71
C PHE A 408 36.41 -12.22 3.62
N LEU A 409 36.38 -11.90 4.92
CA LEU A 409 37.38 -12.42 5.87
C LEU A 409 37.34 -13.95 5.95
N PHE A 410 36.14 -14.54 5.98
CA PHE A 410 35.95 -15.98 6.06
C PHE A 410 36.60 -16.73 4.88
N ILE A 411 36.56 -16.14 3.67
CA ILE A 411 37.20 -16.73 2.47
C ILE A 411 38.62 -16.20 2.21
N GLY A 412 39.21 -15.49 3.18
CA GLY A 412 40.60 -15.01 3.09
C GLY A 412 40.84 -13.78 2.20
N ARG A 413 39.77 -13.09 1.75
CA ARG A 413 39.85 -11.89 0.90
C ARG A 413 39.91 -10.61 1.74
N THR A 414 41.07 -10.39 2.36
CA THR A 414 41.24 -9.33 3.38
C THR A 414 41.11 -7.91 2.83
N THR A 415 41.62 -7.65 1.64
CA THR A 415 41.54 -6.31 0.99
C THR A 415 40.09 -5.91 0.74
N GLU A 416 39.26 -6.83 0.23
CA GLU A 416 37.85 -6.58 -0.03
C GLU A 416 37.04 -6.50 1.27
N ALA A 417 37.46 -7.23 2.30
CA ALA A 417 36.87 -7.11 3.63
C ALA A 417 37.10 -5.71 4.21
N GLU A 418 38.34 -5.20 4.11
CA GLU A 418 38.69 -3.84 4.55
C GLU A 418 37.90 -2.78 3.75
N ALA A 419 37.81 -2.92 2.43
CA ALA A 419 37.02 -2.03 1.60
C ALA A 419 35.55 -2.03 2.01
N SER A 420 34.95 -3.21 2.30
CA SER A 420 33.57 -3.34 2.75
C SER A 420 33.36 -2.71 4.14
N LEU A 421 34.33 -2.88 5.06
CA LEU A 421 34.29 -2.27 6.39
C LEU A 421 34.40 -0.73 6.29
N ASN A 422 35.29 -0.22 5.45
CA ASN A 422 35.43 1.22 5.22
C ASN A 422 34.14 1.82 4.60
N GLN A 423 33.50 1.08 3.69
CA GLN A 423 32.19 1.46 3.17
C GLN A 423 31.14 1.49 4.28
N ALA A 424 31.09 0.52 5.18
CA ALA A 424 30.18 0.54 6.32
C ALA A 424 30.40 1.81 7.19
N LEU A 425 31.64 2.14 7.49
CA LEU A 425 31.99 3.26 8.35
C LEU A 425 31.76 4.64 7.68
N SER A 426 31.76 4.72 6.36
CA SER A 426 31.44 5.95 5.62
C SER A 426 29.94 6.32 5.64
N ILE A 427 29.06 5.38 6.01
CA ILE A 427 27.60 5.60 6.02
C ILE A 427 27.18 6.57 7.12
N GLY A 428 27.89 6.57 8.27
CA GLY A 428 27.58 7.45 9.40
C GLY A 428 28.19 6.98 10.72
N LEU A 429 27.68 7.53 11.82
CA LEU A 429 28.10 7.14 13.16
C LEU A 429 27.75 5.68 13.44
N VAL A 430 28.68 4.93 14.03
CA VAL A 430 28.47 3.52 14.41
C VAL A 430 27.45 3.47 15.56
N PRO A 431 26.31 2.80 15.38
CA PRO A 431 25.37 2.61 16.47
C PRO A 431 26.00 1.75 17.60
N PRO A 432 25.67 1.99 18.88
CA PRO A 432 26.25 1.25 20.01
C PRO A 432 26.17 -0.28 19.87
N ARG A 433 25.08 -0.80 19.29
CA ARG A 433 24.88 -2.23 19.03
C ARG A 433 25.91 -2.83 18.06
N LEU A 434 26.58 -2.03 17.24
CA LEU A 434 27.55 -2.46 16.22
C LEU A 434 29.03 -2.19 16.61
N GLU A 435 29.29 -1.43 17.66
CA GLU A 435 30.66 -1.07 18.07
C GLU A 435 31.54 -2.29 18.30
N GLY A 436 31.02 -3.28 19.02
CA GLY A 436 31.73 -4.54 19.26
C GLY A 436 32.06 -5.33 17.99
N GLN A 437 31.16 -5.33 17.01
CA GLN A 437 31.38 -6.01 15.72
C GLN A 437 32.41 -5.24 14.88
N VAL A 438 32.35 -3.93 14.82
CA VAL A 438 33.34 -3.08 14.16
C VAL A 438 34.74 -3.32 14.77
N ALA A 439 34.85 -3.35 16.10
CA ALA A 439 36.12 -3.59 16.77
C ALA A 439 36.73 -4.98 16.42
N ARG A 440 35.87 -6.02 16.38
CA ARG A 440 36.32 -7.38 15.97
C ARG A 440 36.82 -7.41 14.52
N LEU A 441 36.04 -6.81 13.58
CA LEU A 441 36.41 -6.80 12.17
C LEU A 441 37.71 -6.01 11.93
N ARG A 442 37.89 -4.85 12.55
CA ARG A 442 39.13 -4.08 12.48
C ARG A 442 40.35 -4.85 13.02
N ARG A 443 40.14 -5.61 14.08
CA ARG A 443 41.22 -6.46 14.66
C ARG A 443 41.58 -7.59 13.69
N ALA A 444 40.59 -8.32 13.18
CA ALA A 444 40.81 -9.43 12.25
C ALA A 444 41.54 -8.95 10.97
N VAL A 445 41.14 -7.83 10.37
CA VAL A 445 41.85 -7.27 9.21
C VAL A 445 43.30 -6.95 9.53
N ARG A 446 43.59 -6.31 10.68
CA ARG A 446 44.97 -5.97 11.07
C ARG A 446 45.84 -7.21 11.36
N GLU A 447 45.31 -8.18 12.04
CA GLU A 447 46.05 -9.43 12.36
C GLU A 447 46.47 -10.17 11.09
N ILE A 448 45.58 -10.27 10.09
CA ILE A 448 45.92 -10.91 8.81
C ILE A 448 46.99 -10.09 8.05
N HIS A 449 46.87 -8.76 7.99
CA HIS A 449 47.89 -7.92 7.35
C HIS A 449 49.25 -8.03 8.04
N SER A 450 49.30 -8.22 9.38
CA SER A 450 50.56 -8.35 10.11
C SER A 450 51.21 -9.73 9.93
N THR A 451 50.45 -10.76 9.51
CA THR A 451 50.97 -12.13 9.26
C THR A 451 51.41 -12.34 7.81
N VAL A 452 51.00 -11.47 6.88
CA VAL A 452 51.34 -11.56 5.44
C VAL A 452 52.54 -10.69 5.08
N ASN A 453 52.90 -9.71 5.92
CA ASN A 453 54.11 -8.89 5.83
C ASN A 453 55.22 -9.45 6.75
#